data_9fb299fc5d4ca9e04f9f5f0a8dca8cd6
#
_entry.id   9fb299fc5d4ca9e04f9f5f0a8dca8cd6
#
_cell.length_a   1.000
_cell.length_b   1.000
_cell.length_c   1.000
_cell.angle_alpha   90.00
_cell.angle_beta   90.00
_cell.angle_gamma   90.00
#
_symmetry.space_group_name_H-M   'P 1'
#
loop_
_entity.id
_entity.type
_entity.pdbx_description
1 polymer ?
#
loop_
_entity_poly.entity_id
_entity_poly.type
_entity_poly.pdbx_seq_one_letter_code
_entity_poly.pdbx_strand_id
1 'polypeptide(L)'
;MAGVRGQKGAPDLHADAIIWKELTVKGALGVDAPVYRRALELLAERKFPFDLFSRREVGLNEAADLLTDMAGKGPKPPPVHGVIVPGL
;
A
#
# COMPACT_ATOMS: atom_id res chain seq x y z
N MET A 1 -8.16 0.14 -10.28
CA MET A 1 -6.95 0.93 -9.99
C MET A 1 -7.09 1.64 -8.67
N ALA A 2 -6.11 1.61 -7.85
CA ALA A 2 -6.08 2.29 -6.56
C ALA A 2 -4.80 3.14 -6.44
N GLY A 3 -4.87 4.20 -5.64
CA GLY A 3 -3.79 5.16 -5.50
C GLY A 3 -3.82 6.26 -6.55
N VAL A 4 -3.32 7.41 -6.19
CA VAL A 4 -3.24 8.57 -7.07
C VAL A 4 -1.80 8.99 -7.29
N ARG A 5 -1.50 9.47 -8.48
CA ARG A 5 -0.17 9.97 -8.81
C ARG A 5 0.01 11.45 -8.45
N GLY A 6 -1.01 12.05 -7.88
CA GLY A 6 -1.05 13.48 -7.71
C GLY A 6 -1.20 14.18 -9.06
N GLN A 7 -0.54 15.31 -9.23
CA GLN A 7 -0.59 16.09 -10.46
C GLN A 7 0.53 15.74 -11.46
N LYS A 8 1.27 14.67 -11.19
CA LYS A 8 2.28 14.18 -12.12
C LYS A 8 1.58 13.44 -13.25
N GLY A 9 1.80 13.85 -14.47
CA GLY A 9 1.13 13.33 -15.65
C GLY A 9 1.00 11.80 -15.71
N ALA A 10 0.08 11.35 -16.52
CA ALA A 10 -0.17 9.91 -16.70
C ALA A 10 1.07 9.21 -17.26
N PRO A 11 1.38 7.98 -16.83
CA PRO A 11 2.36 7.16 -17.54
C PRO A 11 1.85 6.82 -18.94
N ASP A 12 2.73 6.34 -19.78
CA ASP A 12 2.33 5.82 -21.10
C ASP A 12 1.30 4.71 -20.90
N LEU A 13 0.07 5.02 -21.23
CA LEU A 13 -1.04 4.08 -21.17
C LEU A 13 -1.47 3.73 -22.60
N HIS A 14 -1.29 2.48 -22.98
CA HIS A 14 -1.77 1.97 -24.26
C HIS A 14 -3.27 1.68 -24.13
N ALA A 15 -4.08 2.71 -24.32
CA ALA A 15 -5.54 2.61 -24.16
C ALA A 15 -6.17 1.56 -25.06
N ASP A 16 -5.61 1.34 -26.24
CA ASP A 16 -6.13 0.34 -27.18
C ASP A 16 -6.05 -1.08 -26.64
N ALA A 17 -5.13 -1.35 -25.71
CA ALA A 17 -5.05 -2.64 -25.06
C ALA A 17 -6.33 -2.97 -24.25
N ILE A 18 -7.03 -1.96 -23.76
CA ILE A 18 -8.30 -2.15 -23.05
C ILE A 18 -9.33 -2.77 -23.99
N ILE A 19 -9.35 -2.29 -25.23
CA ILE A 19 -10.29 -2.78 -26.26
C ILE A 19 -9.88 -4.18 -26.73
N TRP A 20 -8.61 -4.35 -27.10
CA TRP A 20 -8.12 -5.61 -27.67
C TRP A 20 -8.19 -6.79 -26.70
N LYS A 21 -8.01 -6.51 -25.42
CA LYS A 21 -8.03 -7.54 -24.37
C LYS A 21 -9.38 -7.60 -23.65
N GLU A 22 -10.34 -6.82 -24.09
CA GLU A 22 -11.68 -6.74 -23.47
C GLU A 22 -11.62 -6.53 -21.96
N LEU A 23 -10.77 -5.59 -21.52
CA LEU A 23 -10.54 -5.32 -20.10
C LEU A 23 -11.61 -4.39 -19.54
N THR A 24 -11.88 -4.55 -18.26
CA THR A 24 -12.64 -3.60 -17.46
C THR A 24 -11.70 -2.83 -16.56
N VAL A 25 -11.74 -1.51 -16.62
CA VAL A 25 -10.92 -0.64 -15.76
C VAL A 25 -11.85 0.13 -14.84
N LYS A 26 -11.61 -0.02 -13.53
CA LYS A 26 -12.41 0.65 -12.50
C LYS A 26 -11.48 1.34 -11.51
N GLY A 27 -11.79 2.58 -11.17
CA GLY A 27 -11.09 3.31 -10.12
C GLY A 27 -11.64 2.96 -8.74
N ALA A 28 -10.78 3.01 -7.76
CA ALA A 28 -11.16 2.90 -6.36
C ALA A 28 -10.47 4.02 -5.59
N LEU A 29 -11.25 4.77 -4.84
CA LEU A 29 -10.74 5.92 -4.09
C LEU A 29 -10.94 5.73 -2.59
N GLY A 30 -9.86 5.97 -1.87
CA GLY A 30 -9.86 6.18 -0.45
C GLY A 30 -10.33 5.00 0.39
N VAL A 31 -10.50 5.28 1.64
CA VAL A 31 -11.03 4.33 2.62
C VAL A 31 -12.08 5.06 3.43
N ASP A 32 -13.31 4.57 3.39
CA ASP A 32 -14.37 5.06 4.25
C ASP A 32 -14.61 4.11 5.45
N ALA A 33 -15.48 4.49 6.37
CA ALA A 33 -15.72 3.72 7.57
C ALA A 33 -16.22 2.29 7.32
N PRO A 34 -17.17 2.04 6.39
CA PRO A 34 -17.61 0.69 6.06
C PRO A 34 -16.49 -0.20 5.53
N VAL A 35 -15.63 0.33 4.66
CA VAL A 35 -14.51 -0.42 4.09
C VAL A 35 -13.48 -0.72 5.18
N TYR A 36 -13.18 0.22 6.05
CA TYR A 36 -12.28 0.02 7.17
C TYR A 36 -12.79 -1.09 8.11
N ARG A 37 -14.08 -1.07 8.41
CA ARG A 37 -14.70 -2.11 9.22
C ARG A 37 -14.57 -3.48 8.57
N ARG A 38 -14.82 -3.57 7.25
CA ARG A 38 -14.68 -4.83 6.52
C ARG A 38 -13.25 -5.36 6.54
N ALA A 39 -12.26 -4.47 6.44
CA ALA A 39 -10.86 -4.85 6.54
C ALA A 39 -10.53 -5.47 7.91
N LEU A 40 -11.03 -4.88 8.99
CA LEU A 40 -10.86 -5.43 10.34
C LEU A 40 -11.54 -6.80 10.50
N GLU A 41 -12.72 -6.98 9.91
CA GLU A 41 -13.40 -8.28 9.90
C GLU A 41 -12.57 -9.34 9.18
N LEU A 42 -11.98 -9.01 8.03
CA LEU A 42 -11.12 -9.92 7.28
C LEU A 42 -9.89 -10.34 8.10
N LEU A 43 -9.29 -9.41 8.83
CA LEU A 43 -8.18 -9.72 9.73
C LEU A 43 -8.62 -10.64 10.87
N ALA A 44 -9.81 -10.41 11.45
CA ALA A 44 -10.33 -11.20 12.55
C ALA A 44 -10.73 -12.63 12.13
N GLU A 45 -11.17 -12.81 10.89
CA GLU A 45 -11.57 -14.13 10.35
C GLU A 45 -10.39 -15.09 10.19
N ARG A 46 -9.16 -14.59 10.09
CA ARG A 46 -7.92 -15.37 9.94
C ARG A 46 -7.93 -16.36 8.77
N LYS A 47 -8.67 -16.05 7.72
CA LYS A 47 -8.73 -16.89 6.51
C LYS A 47 -7.52 -16.73 5.60
N PHE A 48 -6.81 -15.62 5.73
CA PHE A 48 -5.69 -15.26 4.88
C PHE A 48 -4.42 -15.14 5.71
N PRO A 49 -3.24 -15.49 5.15
CA PRO A 49 -1.99 -15.50 5.89
C PRO A 49 -1.38 -14.08 6.00
N PHE A 50 -2.07 -13.16 6.64
CA PHE A 50 -1.57 -11.78 6.81
C PHE A 50 -0.26 -11.73 7.61
N ASP A 51 0.00 -12.73 8.45
CA ASP A 51 1.25 -12.83 9.22
C ASP A 51 2.49 -12.99 8.33
N LEU A 52 2.31 -13.41 7.07
CA LEU A 52 3.40 -13.53 6.11
C LEU A 52 3.81 -12.19 5.51
N PHE A 53 3.02 -11.15 5.69
CA PHE A 53 3.38 -9.82 5.20
C PHE A 53 4.53 -9.26 6.04
N SER A 54 5.53 -8.73 5.35
CA SER A 54 6.67 -8.14 6.03
C SER A 54 6.25 -6.90 6.82
N ARG A 55 6.65 -6.88 8.09
CA ARG A 55 6.38 -5.77 8.99
C ARG A 55 7.70 -5.35 9.65
N ARG A 56 7.90 -4.06 9.76
CA ARG A 56 9.07 -3.53 10.46
C ARG A 56 8.63 -2.47 11.47
N GLU A 57 9.00 -2.69 12.72
CA GLU A 57 8.76 -1.75 13.81
C GLU A 57 10.05 -1.01 14.12
N VAL A 58 9.98 0.29 14.23
CA VAL A 58 11.13 1.14 14.56
C VAL A 58 10.76 2.16 15.64
N GLY A 59 11.77 2.63 16.37
CA GLY A 59 11.61 3.75 17.28
C GLY A 59 11.58 5.09 16.55
N LEU A 60 11.33 6.16 17.30
CA LEU A 60 11.28 7.51 16.73
C LEU A 60 12.59 7.92 16.06
N ASN A 61 13.74 7.48 16.60
CA ASN A 61 15.04 7.82 16.04
C ASN A 61 15.28 7.22 14.65
N GLU A 62 14.59 6.15 14.31
CA GLU A 62 14.73 5.46 13.04
C GLU A 62 13.57 5.73 12.07
N ALA A 63 12.64 6.61 12.46
CA ALA A 63 11.45 6.89 11.66
C ALA A 63 11.79 7.44 10.27
N ALA A 64 12.77 8.35 10.19
CA ALA A 64 13.19 8.92 8.92
C ALA A 64 13.79 7.87 7.98
N ASP A 65 14.59 6.96 8.53
CA ASP A 65 15.19 5.86 7.74
C ASP A 65 14.10 4.91 7.24
N LEU A 66 13.12 4.59 8.07
CA LEU A 66 11.98 3.76 7.67
C LEU A 66 11.21 4.39 6.52
N LEU A 67 10.90 5.68 6.62
CA LEU A 67 10.18 6.39 5.55
C LEU A 67 10.98 6.42 4.25
N THR A 68 12.29 6.60 4.33
CA THR A 68 13.18 6.58 3.16
C THR A 68 13.18 5.20 2.50
N ASP A 69 13.27 4.15 3.28
CA ASP A 69 13.21 2.78 2.78
C ASP A 69 11.84 2.49 2.14
N MET A 70 10.74 2.91 2.77
CA MET A 70 9.39 2.71 2.24
C MET A 70 9.15 3.48 0.95
N ALA A 71 9.83 4.59 0.74
CA ALA A 71 9.79 5.33 -0.51
C ALA A 71 10.63 4.68 -1.62
N GLY A 72 11.32 3.59 -1.33
CA GLY A 72 12.20 2.90 -2.27
C GLY A 72 13.54 3.60 -2.51
N LYS A 73 13.91 4.54 -1.65
CA LYS A 73 15.14 5.35 -1.78
C LYS A 73 16.21 4.99 -0.77
N GLY A 74 15.91 4.09 0.15
CA GLY A 74 16.83 3.68 1.19
C GLY A 74 17.62 2.42 0.86
N PRO A 75 18.62 2.06 1.68
CA PRO A 75 19.46 0.88 1.45
C PRO A 75 18.76 -0.45 1.76
N LYS A 76 17.73 -0.43 2.57
CA LYS A 76 17.00 -1.65 2.94
C LYS A 76 15.74 -1.81 2.11
N PRO A 77 15.32 -3.04 1.81
CA PRO A 77 14.06 -3.27 1.10
C PRO A 77 12.88 -2.78 1.94
N PRO A 78 11.86 -2.15 1.31
CA PRO A 78 10.72 -1.66 2.06
C PRO A 78 9.88 -2.80 2.61
N PRO A 79 9.40 -2.71 3.87
CA PRO A 79 8.40 -3.64 4.36
C PRO A 79 7.03 -3.35 3.74
N VAL A 80 6.13 -4.31 3.76
CA VAL A 80 4.74 -4.08 3.39
C VAL A 80 4.07 -3.14 4.39
N HIS A 81 4.44 -3.26 5.67
CA HIS A 81 3.88 -2.46 6.73
C HIS A 81 4.98 -1.94 7.66
N GLY A 82 5.11 -0.63 7.74
CA GLY A 82 6.04 0.03 8.65
C GLY A 82 5.30 0.63 9.84
N VAL A 83 5.85 0.45 11.04
CA VAL A 83 5.26 0.95 12.28
C VAL A 83 6.30 1.71 13.09
N ILE A 84 5.94 2.88 13.55
CA ILE A 84 6.78 3.67 14.46
C ILE A 84 6.23 3.49 15.87
N VAL A 85 7.05 2.96 16.76
CA VAL A 85 6.68 2.69 18.16
C VAL A 85 7.49 3.61 19.05
N PRO A 86 6.88 4.64 19.65
CA PRO A 86 7.60 5.51 20.59
C PRO A 86 8.13 4.70 21.77
N GLY A 87 9.37 4.95 22.14
CA GLY A 87 10.01 4.24 23.26
C GLY A 87 10.69 2.93 22.91
N LEU A 88 10.64 2.56 21.64
CA LEU A 88 11.34 1.36 21.18
C LEU A 88 12.85 1.58 21.08
#